data_0ef466137ebb979303958b5504dfdfdd
#
_entry.id   0ef466137ebb979303958b5504dfdfdd
#
_cell.length_a   1.000
_cell.length_b   1.000
_cell.length_c   1.000
_cell.angle_alpha   90.00
_cell.angle_beta   90.00
_cell.angle_gamma   90.00
#
_symmetry.space_group_name_H-M   'P 1'
#
loop_
_entity.id
_entity.type
_entity.pdbx_description
1 polymer ?
#
loop_
_entity_poly.entity_id
_entity_poly.type
_entity_poly.pdbx_seq_one_letter_code
_entity_poly.pdbx_strand_id
1 'polypeptide(L)' 'MSESGAALEIESPVGIPDEFILIVKPEFVKRNCRVAWRSAKRIGVAFV' A
#
# COMPACT_ATOMS: atom_id res chain seq x y z
N MET A 1 1.82 -9.79 3.66
CA MET A 1 2.28 -8.57 4.31
C MET A 1 3.52 -8.86 5.13
N SER A 2 4.55 -8.06 4.97
CA SER A 2 5.81 -8.22 5.69
C SER A 2 6.13 -6.94 6.45
N GLU A 3 7.23 -6.95 7.22
CA GLU A 3 7.66 -5.75 7.94
C GLU A 3 8.05 -4.61 7.01
N SER A 4 8.55 -4.93 5.83
CA SER A 4 9.05 -3.92 4.89
C SER A 4 8.06 -3.51 3.81
N GLY A 5 6.98 -4.26 3.61
CA GLY A 5 6.02 -3.92 2.57
C GLY A 5 4.88 -4.90 2.45
N ALA A 6 4.02 -4.64 1.49
CA ALA A 6 2.86 -5.47 1.20
C ALA A 6 2.43 -5.32 -0.25
N ALA A 7 1.74 -6.33 -0.76
CA ALA A 7 1.05 -6.25 -2.04
C ALA A 7 -0.44 -6.07 -1.76
N LEU A 8 -1.05 -5.09 -2.37
CA LEU A 8 -2.46 -4.75 -2.16
C LEU A 8 -3.25 -4.98 -3.44
N GLU A 9 -4.40 -5.60 -3.31
CA GLU A 9 -5.33 -5.73 -4.43
C GLU A 9 -6.18 -4.47 -4.54
N ILE A 10 -6.33 -3.97 -5.75
CA ILE A 10 -7.05 -2.75 -6.04
C ILE A 10 -7.88 -2.95 -7.31
N GLU A 11 -8.89 -2.09 -7.51
CA GLU A 11 -9.66 -2.13 -8.74
C GLU A 11 -8.91 -1.50 -9.91
N SER A 12 -8.18 -0.42 -9.62
CA SER A 12 -7.42 0.31 -10.62
C SER A 12 -6.32 1.11 -9.92
N PRO A 13 -5.11 1.18 -10.51
CA PRO A 13 -4.05 2.01 -9.96
C PRO A 13 -4.27 3.51 -10.20
N VAL A 14 -5.26 3.88 -10.99
CA VAL A 14 -5.54 5.28 -11.31
C VAL A 14 -6.03 6.01 -10.05
N GLY A 15 -5.43 7.16 -9.78
CA GLY A 15 -5.82 7.98 -8.64
C GLY A 15 -5.12 7.63 -7.33
N ILE A 16 -4.28 6.61 -7.31
CA ILE A 16 -3.52 6.26 -6.11
C ILE A 16 -2.24 7.09 -6.08
N PRO A 17 -2.02 7.89 -5.02
CA PRO A 17 -0.78 8.67 -4.91
C PRO A 17 0.43 7.78 -4.66
N ASP A 18 1.62 8.31 -4.92
CA ASP A 18 2.86 7.57 -4.71
C ASP A 18 3.13 7.29 -3.24
N GLU A 19 2.60 8.11 -2.36
CA GLU A 19 2.73 7.92 -0.90
C GLU A 19 1.38 8.12 -0.24
N PHE A 20 1.08 7.28 0.74
CA PHE A 20 -0.16 7.36 1.49
C PHE A 20 -0.01 6.68 2.84
N ILE A 21 -1.02 6.86 3.69
CA ILE A 21 -1.05 6.23 5.01
C ILE A 21 -2.00 5.06 4.95
N LEU A 22 -1.49 3.88 5.31
CA LEU A 22 -2.28 2.67 5.42
C LEU A 22 -2.68 2.46 6.87
N ILE A 23 -3.96 2.22 7.10
CA ILE A 23 -4.47 1.88 8.43
C ILE A 23 -4.70 0.38 8.48
N VAL A 24 -4.01 -0.29 9.38
CA VAL A 24 -4.06 -1.74 9.51
C VAL A 24 -4.92 -2.11 10.71
N LYS A 25 -5.96 -2.90 10.46
CA LYS A 25 -6.84 -3.44 11.50
C LYS A 25 -6.28 -4.75 12.04
N PRO A 26 -6.65 -5.17 13.24
CA PRO A 26 -7.66 -4.58 14.13
C PRO A 26 -7.13 -3.45 15.03
N GLU A 27 -5.85 -3.26 15.07
CA GLU A 27 -5.20 -2.35 16.02
C GLU A 27 -5.19 -0.90 15.55
N PHE A 28 -5.64 -0.65 14.31
CA PHE A 28 -5.64 0.66 13.68
C PHE A 28 -4.26 1.32 13.65
N VAL A 29 -3.24 0.50 13.43
CA VAL A 29 -1.87 1.00 13.29
C VAL A 29 -1.74 1.74 11.96
N LYS A 30 -1.22 2.96 12.02
CA LYS A 30 -0.96 3.76 10.82
C LYS A 30 0.45 3.50 10.33
N ARG A 31 0.58 3.25 9.04
CA ARG A 31 1.88 3.01 8.40
C ARG A 31 2.00 3.92 7.18
N ASN A 32 3.11 4.64 7.11
CA ASN A 32 3.42 5.41 5.92
C ASN A 32 3.90 4.45 4.83
N CYS A 33 3.30 4.54 3.66
CA CYS A 33 3.58 3.64 2.55
C CYS A 33 4.01 4.42 1.32
N ARG A 34 4.95 3.85 0.58
CA ARG A 34 5.37 4.36 -0.72
C ARG A 34 5.13 3.27 -1.76
N VAL A 35 4.49 3.64 -2.86
CA VAL A 35 4.23 2.69 -3.95
C VAL A 35 5.54 2.34 -4.63
N ALA A 36 5.90 1.06 -4.61
CA ALA A 36 7.11 0.55 -5.23
C ALA A 36 6.86 0.11 -6.67
N TRP A 37 5.70 -0.44 -6.95
CA TRP A 37 5.31 -0.86 -8.29
C TRP A 37 3.78 -0.87 -8.41
N ARG A 38 3.31 -0.85 -9.65
CA ARG A 38 1.89 -0.89 -9.97
C ARG A 38 1.64 -1.90 -11.07
N SER A 39 0.49 -2.55 -10.98
CA SER A 39 -0.04 -3.37 -12.07
C SER A 39 -1.52 -3.06 -12.23
N ALA A 40 -2.20 -3.77 -13.15
CA ALA A 40 -3.59 -3.47 -13.46
C ALA A 40 -4.52 -3.54 -12.24
N LYS A 41 -4.28 -4.49 -11.33
CA LYS A 41 -5.16 -4.73 -10.17
C LYS A 41 -4.41 -4.91 -8.87
N ARG A 42 -3.13 -4.57 -8.83
CA ARG A 42 -2.33 -4.67 -7.63
C ARG A 42 -1.32 -3.54 -7.56
N ILE A 43 -0.97 -3.20 -6.35
CA ILE A 43 0.18 -2.32 -6.10
C ILE A 43 1.05 -2.96 -5.05
N GLY A 44 2.34 -2.78 -5.18
CA GLY A 44 3.28 -3.13 -4.13
C GLY A 44 3.70 -1.87 -3.40
N VAL A 45 3.65 -1.89 -2.08
CA VAL A 45 4.04 -0.74 -1.27
C VAL A 45 5.18 -1.10 -0.35
N ALA A 46 6.06 -0.15 -0.12
CA ALA A 46 7.10 -0.25 0.89
C ALA A 46 6.68 0.60 2.09
N PHE A 47 6.87 0.07 3.27
CA PHE A 47 6.64 0.82 4.49
C PHE A 47 7.85 1.71 4.78
N VAL A 48 7.55 2.92 5.15
CA VAL A 48 8.59 3.91 5.41
C VAL A 48 8.76 4.12 6.91
#